data_dc6ef2997d1520f3740120c1a78f7d39
#
_entry.id   dc6ef2997d1520f3740120c1a78f7d39
#
_cell.length_a   1.000
_cell.length_b   1.000
_cell.length_c   1.000
_cell.angle_alpha   90.00
_cell.angle_beta   90.00
_cell.angle_gamma   90.00
#
_symmetry.space_group_name_H-M   'P 1'
#
loop_
_entity.id
_entity.type
_entity.pdbx_description
1 polymer ?
#
loop_
_entity_poly.entity_id
_entity_poly.type
_entity_poly.pdbx_seq_one_letter_code
_entity_poly.pdbx_strand_id
1 'polypeptide(L)' 'MLVTILMITLGLVTLLLGFVILIQEPKQAG' A
#
# COMPACT_ATOMS: atom_id res chain seq x y z
N MET A 1 18.63 -13.29 4.51
CA MET A 1 17.62 -13.05 5.47
C MET A 1 17.18 -11.61 5.52
N LEU A 2 18.13 -10.71 5.45
CA LEU A 2 17.79 -9.31 5.47
C LEU A 2 16.99 -8.97 4.22
N VAL A 3 17.36 -9.55 3.11
CA VAL A 3 16.67 -9.30 1.85
C VAL A 3 15.23 -9.77 1.92
N THR A 4 15.02 -10.89 2.58
CA THR A 4 13.68 -11.44 2.70
C THR A 4 12.77 -10.50 3.48
N ILE A 5 13.29 -9.95 4.55
CA ILE A 5 12.51 -9.03 5.37
C ILE A 5 12.20 -7.77 4.58
N LEU A 6 13.16 -7.31 3.80
CA LEU A 6 12.97 -6.13 2.99
C LEU A 6 11.88 -6.35 1.95
N MET A 7 11.87 -7.52 1.35
CA MET A 7 10.89 -7.84 0.34
C MET A 7 9.49 -7.88 0.94
N ILE A 8 9.35 -8.52 2.08
CA ILE A 8 8.06 -8.64 2.74
C ILE A 8 7.57 -7.26 3.15
N THR A 9 8.44 -6.44 3.70
CA THR A 9 8.07 -5.12 4.14
C THR A 9 7.62 -4.27 2.96
N LEU A 10 8.35 -4.36 1.87
CA LEU A 10 8.02 -3.59 0.69
C LEU A 10 6.66 -4.00 0.15
N GLY A 11 6.40 -5.28 0.07
CA GLY A 11 5.12 -5.77 -0.41
C GLY A 11 3.98 -5.34 0.49
N LEU A 12 4.21 -5.41 1.79
CA LEU A 12 3.18 -5.05 2.74
C LEU A 12 2.84 -3.56 2.64
N VAL A 13 3.84 -2.73 2.54
CA VAL A 13 3.61 -1.29 2.44
C VAL A 13 2.84 -0.96 1.17
N THR A 14 3.22 -1.60 0.08
CA THR A 14 2.55 -1.36 -1.19
C THR A 14 1.08 -1.76 -1.09
N LEU A 15 0.83 -2.89 -0.45
CA LEU A 15 -0.53 -3.38 -0.33
C LEU A 15 -1.35 -2.41 0.54
N LEU A 16 -0.76 -1.92 1.59
CA LEU A 16 -1.44 -1.00 2.49
C LEU A 16 -1.78 0.29 1.76
N LEU A 17 -0.84 0.80 1.00
CA LEU A 17 -1.06 2.02 0.25
C LEU A 17 -2.18 1.84 -0.76
N GLY A 18 -2.17 0.74 -1.46
CA GLY A 18 -3.22 0.47 -2.42
C GLY A 18 -4.58 0.36 -1.77
N PHE A 19 -4.62 -0.24 -0.60
CA PHE A 19 -5.86 -0.43 0.11
C PHE A 19 -6.41 0.92 0.57
N VAL A 20 -5.55 1.77 1.07
CA VAL A 20 -5.96 3.09 1.54
C VAL A 20 -6.53 3.90 0.38
N ILE A 21 -5.89 3.82 -0.75
CA ILE A 21 -6.34 4.55 -1.92
C ILE A 21 -7.72 4.05 -2.35
N LEU A 22 -7.95 2.76 -2.22
CA LEU A 22 -9.23 2.20 -2.61
C LEU A 22 -10.32 2.66 -1.67
N ILE A 23 -10.04 2.67 -0.39
CA ILE A 23 -11.02 3.07 0.59
C ILE A 23 -11.27 4.56 0.49
N GLN A 24 -10.22 5.30 0.19
CA GLN A 24 -10.36 6.72 0.16
C GLN A 24 -11.05 7.12 -1.11
N GLU A 25 -12.29 6.98 -1.19
CA GLU A 25 -13.02 7.36 -2.36
C GLU A 25 -12.73 8.77 -2.76
N PRO A 26 -12.23 9.00 -3.89
CA PRO A 26 -11.91 10.31 -4.37
C PRO A 26 -13.19 11.02 -4.70
N LYS A 27 -13.86 11.48 -3.73
CA LYS A 27 -15.03 12.19 -3.95
C LYS A 27 -14.74 13.43 -4.69
N GLN A 28 -14.22 13.40 -5.74
CA GLN A 28 -13.85 14.52 -6.49
C GLN A 28 -14.97 15.32 -6.91
N ALA A 29 -15.53 16.00 -6.23
CA ALA A 29 -16.67 16.77 -6.59
C ALA A 29 -16.37 17.73 -7.71
N GLY A 30 -15.47 17.62 -8.33
CA GLY A 30 -15.23 18.47 -9.46
C GLY A 30 -15.23 19.90 -9.17
#